data_5f95809643adc9ba321e82016aa0856e
#
_entry.id   5f95809643adc9ba321e82016aa0856e
#
_cell.length_a   1.000
_cell.length_b   1.000
_cell.length_c   1.000
_cell.angle_alpha   90.00
_cell.angle_beta   90.00
_cell.angle_gamma   90.00
#
_symmetry.space_group_name_H-M   'P 1'
#
loop_
_entity.id
_entity.type
_entity.pdbx_description
1 polymer ?
#
loop_
_entity_poly.entity_id
_entity_poly.type
_entity_poly.pdbx_seq_one_letter_code
_entity_poly.pdbx_strand_id
1 'polypeptide(L)'
;MTYLYIYRLTSDTGLAPCVDNGLLSLACCKGGQIRNGKPIHTGLRYRVGAMRDGADYKTDDIYLLGTHKNNFLYLARVTNIVTMTEYFSKMSEGRTDSIYSFVGGKLVRNHHLWNESVHVDEKQNIRDIAGEYVLLSEDFIYLGKDAVFDDLVDKYNARFRETKLYKGEVAELIVEE
;
A
#
# COMPACT_ATOMS: atom_id res chain seq x y z
N MET A 1 4.95 9.50 17.67
CA MET A 1 3.59 10.01 17.34
C MET A 1 2.91 8.98 16.46
N THR A 2 1.58 8.81 16.59
CA THR A 2 0.82 7.86 15.79
C THR A 2 0.25 8.52 14.53
N TYR A 3 0.45 7.89 13.40
CA TYR A 3 -0.08 8.27 12.10
C TYR A 3 -0.93 7.13 11.54
N LEU A 4 -2.13 7.42 11.07
CA LEU A 4 -3.01 6.43 10.47
C LEU A 4 -3.45 6.90 9.08
N TYR A 5 -3.11 6.13 8.06
CA TYR A 5 -3.56 6.32 6.69
C TYR A 5 -4.72 5.38 6.40
N ILE A 6 -5.89 5.94 6.10
CA ILE A 6 -7.09 5.17 5.73
C ILE A 6 -7.35 5.34 4.24
N TYR A 7 -7.59 4.23 3.55
CA TYR A 7 -7.96 4.23 2.15
C TYR A 7 -8.89 3.08 1.78
N ARG A 8 -9.61 3.24 0.65
CA ARG A 8 -10.53 2.23 0.15
C ARG A 8 -9.89 1.44 -0.99
N LEU A 9 -10.03 0.13 -0.94
CA LEU A 9 -9.69 -0.78 -2.02
C LEU A 9 -10.90 -0.92 -2.95
N THR A 10 -10.64 -1.00 -4.26
CA THR A 10 -11.65 -1.34 -5.27
C THR A 10 -11.89 -2.84 -5.34
N SER A 11 -10.85 -3.61 -5.08
CA SER A 11 -10.87 -5.08 -5.04
C SER A 11 -9.76 -5.58 -4.13
N ASP A 12 -9.97 -6.74 -3.54
CA ASP A 12 -8.95 -7.47 -2.78
C ASP A 12 -8.54 -8.69 -3.61
N THR A 13 -7.46 -8.52 -4.37
CA THR A 13 -6.93 -9.55 -5.29
C THR A 13 -5.72 -10.28 -4.73
N GLY A 14 -5.27 -9.91 -3.52
CA GLY A 14 -4.02 -10.40 -2.96
C GLY A 14 -2.76 -9.74 -3.54
N LEU A 15 -2.95 -8.71 -4.38
CA LEU A 15 -1.85 -7.96 -4.99
C LEU A 15 -1.42 -6.76 -4.13
N ALA A 16 -2.37 -6.02 -3.60
CA ALA A 16 -2.13 -4.82 -2.79
C ALA A 16 -3.30 -4.55 -1.83
N PRO A 17 -3.23 -4.98 -0.57
CA PRO A 17 -2.06 -5.59 0.08
C PRO A 17 -1.81 -7.03 -0.39
N CYS A 18 -0.56 -7.42 -0.42
CA CYS A 18 -0.13 -8.80 -0.58
C CYS A 18 0.29 -9.37 0.78
N VAL A 19 -0.28 -10.49 1.17
CA VAL A 19 0.01 -11.16 2.44
C VAL A 19 0.51 -12.56 2.15
N ASP A 20 1.82 -12.74 2.23
CA ASP A 20 2.48 -14.03 2.04
C ASP A 20 3.54 -14.23 3.13
N ASN A 21 3.60 -15.43 3.72
CA ASN A 21 4.61 -15.84 4.69
C ASN A 21 4.79 -14.88 5.88
N GLY A 22 3.69 -14.37 6.44
CA GLY A 22 3.73 -13.48 7.60
C GLY A 22 4.22 -12.05 7.31
N LEU A 23 4.36 -11.69 6.03
CA LEU A 23 4.71 -10.36 5.59
C LEU A 23 3.57 -9.76 4.74
N LEU A 24 3.08 -8.60 5.14
CA LEU A 24 2.22 -7.76 4.33
C LEU A 24 3.07 -6.76 3.56
N SER A 25 2.81 -6.63 2.26
CA SER A 25 3.44 -5.63 1.40
C SER A 25 2.41 -4.81 0.64
N LEU A 26 2.70 -3.53 0.52
CA LEU A 26 2.04 -2.60 -0.40
C LEU A 26 3.09 -2.16 -1.42
N ALA A 27 3.23 -2.95 -2.49
CA ALA A 27 4.26 -2.77 -3.52
C ALA A 27 3.71 -2.24 -4.84
N CYS A 28 2.45 -2.58 -5.15
CA CYS A 28 1.73 -2.12 -6.32
C CYS A 28 0.55 -1.27 -5.88
N CYS A 29 -0.11 -0.56 -6.81
CA CYS A 29 -1.14 0.42 -6.48
C CYS A 29 -0.63 1.56 -5.56
N LYS A 30 -1.49 2.52 -5.28
CA LYS A 30 -1.19 3.65 -4.37
C LYS A 30 0.16 4.35 -4.64
N GLY A 31 0.70 4.23 -5.87
CA GLY A 31 1.97 4.82 -6.27
C GLY A 31 1.87 6.30 -6.58
N GLY A 32 0.87 6.72 -7.33
CA GLY A 32 0.70 8.11 -7.73
C GLY A 32 -0.33 8.30 -8.83
N GLN A 33 -0.27 9.45 -9.44
CA GLN A 33 -1.12 9.84 -10.57
C GLN A 33 -0.24 10.22 -11.77
N ILE A 34 -0.86 10.34 -12.93
CA ILE A 34 -0.21 10.89 -14.11
C ILE A 34 -0.88 12.22 -14.46
N ARG A 35 -0.08 13.26 -14.66
CA ARG A 35 -0.52 14.58 -15.13
C ARG A 35 0.33 15.00 -16.31
N ASN A 36 -0.31 15.34 -17.43
CA ASN A 36 0.40 15.72 -18.68
C ASN A 36 1.45 14.66 -19.10
N GLY A 37 1.11 13.37 -18.99
CA GLY A 37 2.00 12.26 -19.35
C GLY A 37 3.16 12.00 -18.38
N LYS A 38 3.25 12.75 -17.28
CA LYS A 38 4.31 12.59 -16.26
C LYS A 38 3.75 12.05 -14.95
N PRO A 39 4.49 11.20 -14.23
CA PRO A 39 4.09 10.76 -12.91
C PRO A 39 4.09 11.92 -11.92
N ILE A 40 3.10 11.92 -11.03
CA ILE A 40 3.03 12.82 -9.87
C ILE A 40 3.10 11.96 -8.62
N HIS A 41 4.04 12.30 -7.75
CA HIS A 41 4.33 11.60 -6.50
C HIS A 41 3.34 11.97 -5.39
N THR A 42 2.06 11.65 -5.59
CA THR A 42 0.96 11.92 -4.64
C THR A 42 0.41 10.67 -3.98
N GLY A 43 0.89 9.50 -4.39
CA GLY A 43 0.42 8.23 -3.87
C GLY A 43 0.87 7.95 -2.44
N LEU A 44 0.11 7.10 -1.74
CA LEU A 44 0.37 6.74 -0.35
C LEU A 44 1.80 6.22 -0.13
N ARG A 45 2.28 5.33 -1.00
CA ARG A 45 3.62 4.73 -0.86
C ARG A 45 4.73 5.78 -0.91
N TYR A 46 4.63 6.73 -1.83
CA TYR A 46 5.59 7.83 -1.90
C TYR A 46 5.49 8.77 -0.71
N ARG A 47 4.28 9.15 -0.30
CA ARG A 47 4.06 10.04 0.85
C ARG A 47 4.71 9.49 2.12
N VAL A 48 4.49 8.22 2.41
CA VAL A 48 5.06 7.54 3.59
C VAL A 48 6.56 7.32 3.42
N GLY A 49 6.99 6.77 2.30
CA GLY A 49 8.40 6.44 2.04
C GLY A 49 9.32 7.67 1.99
N ALA A 50 8.84 8.77 1.43
CA ALA A 50 9.56 10.05 1.35
C ALA A 50 9.29 10.98 2.55
N MET A 51 8.59 10.52 3.58
CA MET A 51 8.26 11.28 4.79
C MET A 51 7.55 12.63 4.52
N ARG A 52 6.73 12.68 3.46
CA ARG A 52 6.06 13.92 3.01
C ARG A 52 5.09 14.51 4.03
N ASP A 53 4.50 13.67 4.88
CA ASP A 53 3.56 14.08 5.91
C ASP A 53 4.23 14.29 7.29
N GLY A 54 5.58 14.21 7.34
CA GLY A 54 6.38 14.37 8.53
C GLY A 54 6.48 13.11 9.41
N ALA A 55 5.99 11.96 8.94
CA ALA A 55 6.06 10.69 9.64
C ALA A 55 7.36 9.94 9.28
N ASP A 56 8.12 9.52 10.28
CA ASP A 56 9.30 8.65 10.12
C ASP A 56 9.02 7.30 10.80
N TYR A 57 8.91 6.22 10.01
CA TYR A 57 8.60 4.88 10.54
C TYR A 57 9.62 4.33 11.55
N LYS A 58 10.79 4.95 11.67
CA LYS A 58 11.81 4.58 12.66
C LYS A 58 11.55 5.17 14.05
N THR A 59 10.80 6.25 14.12
CA THR A 59 10.53 7.01 15.35
C THR A 59 9.05 7.18 15.65
N ASP A 60 8.20 6.98 14.64
CA ASP A 60 6.75 7.12 14.72
C ASP A 60 6.06 5.78 14.45
N ASP A 61 4.87 5.61 15.00
CA ASP A 61 4.00 4.49 14.69
C ASP A 61 3.12 4.86 13.49
N ILE A 62 3.39 4.23 12.36
CA ILE A 62 2.66 4.47 11.11
C ILE A 62 1.79 3.28 10.80
N TYR A 63 0.47 3.51 10.74
CA TYR A 63 -0.53 2.49 10.42
C TYR A 63 -1.18 2.73 9.06
N LEU A 64 -1.47 1.63 8.39
CA LEU A 64 -2.26 1.56 7.16
C LEU A 64 -3.56 0.81 7.45
N LEU A 65 -4.69 1.44 7.21
CA LEU A 65 -6.00 0.83 7.32
C LEU A 65 -6.65 0.77 5.94
N GLY A 66 -6.88 -0.43 5.46
CA GLY A 66 -7.57 -0.69 4.21
C GLY A 66 -9.01 -1.10 4.43
N THR A 67 -9.93 -0.47 3.71
CA THR A 67 -11.34 -0.87 3.68
C THR A 67 -11.75 -1.37 2.31
N HIS A 68 -12.69 -2.30 2.27
CA HIS A 68 -13.30 -2.79 1.04
C HIS A 68 -14.83 -2.81 1.20
N LYS A 69 -15.56 -2.16 0.31
CA LYS A 69 -17.03 -2.03 0.40
C LYS A 69 -17.51 -1.53 1.77
N ASN A 70 -16.80 -0.56 2.34
CA ASN A 70 -16.99 0.02 3.67
C ASN A 70 -16.69 -0.93 4.85
N ASN A 71 -16.23 -2.14 4.60
CA ASN A 71 -15.83 -3.07 5.64
C ASN A 71 -14.34 -2.89 5.97
N PHE A 72 -14.00 -3.08 7.23
CA PHE A 72 -12.62 -3.21 7.69
C PHE A 72 -12.01 -4.46 7.04
N LEU A 73 -10.93 -4.28 6.31
CA LEU A 73 -10.23 -5.36 5.62
C LEU A 73 -8.91 -5.71 6.30
N TYR A 74 -8.10 -4.71 6.62
CA TYR A 74 -6.83 -4.90 7.29
C TYR A 74 -6.37 -3.64 8.03
N LEU A 75 -5.56 -3.87 9.05
CA LEU A 75 -4.76 -2.86 9.73
C LEU A 75 -3.32 -3.36 9.78
N ALA A 76 -2.36 -2.53 9.41
CA ALA A 76 -0.95 -2.89 9.40
C ALA A 76 -0.09 -1.75 9.93
N ARG A 77 0.80 -2.03 10.88
CA ARG A 77 1.85 -1.10 11.29
C ARG A 77 3.04 -1.23 10.34
N VAL A 78 3.47 -0.15 9.74
CA VAL A 78 4.65 -0.14 8.86
C VAL A 78 5.90 -0.47 9.68
N THR A 79 6.50 -1.62 9.43
CA THR A 79 7.70 -2.10 10.14
C THR A 79 8.98 -1.88 9.33
N ASN A 80 8.85 -1.76 8.00
CA ASN A 80 9.99 -1.47 7.14
C ASN A 80 9.52 -0.76 5.85
N ILE A 81 10.42 0.02 5.27
CA ILE A 81 10.23 0.68 3.97
C ILE A 81 11.47 0.45 3.13
N VAL A 82 11.27 -0.06 1.91
CA VAL A 82 12.34 -0.28 0.94
C VAL A 82 11.98 0.37 -0.40
N THR A 83 12.95 0.54 -1.28
CA THR A 83 12.66 0.99 -2.64
C THR A 83 12.01 -0.14 -3.46
N MET A 84 11.25 0.20 -4.49
CA MET A 84 10.72 -0.81 -5.42
C MET A 84 11.82 -1.63 -6.07
N THR A 85 12.95 -1.00 -6.40
CA THR A 85 14.11 -1.70 -6.97
C THR A 85 14.65 -2.76 -6.01
N GLU A 86 14.82 -2.42 -4.75
CA GLU A 86 15.28 -3.37 -3.73
C GLU A 86 14.26 -4.50 -3.52
N TYR A 87 12.98 -4.16 -3.39
CA TYR A 87 11.93 -5.14 -3.19
C TYR A 87 11.86 -6.17 -4.33
N PHE A 88 11.75 -5.70 -5.57
CA PHE A 88 11.61 -6.58 -6.73
C PHE A 88 12.91 -7.28 -7.15
N SER A 89 14.06 -6.81 -6.70
CA SER A 89 15.34 -7.47 -6.94
C SER A 89 15.68 -8.55 -5.91
N LYS A 90 15.23 -8.39 -4.65
CA LYS A 90 15.74 -9.19 -3.54
C LYS A 90 14.68 -9.85 -2.66
N MET A 91 13.45 -9.32 -2.63
CA MET A 91 12.45 -9.68 -1.62
C MET A 91 11.19 -10.31 -2.19
N SER A 92 10.83 -10.01 -3.44
CA SER A 92 9.52 -10.36 -4.01
C SER A 92 9.43 -11.77 -4.57
N GLU A 93 10.53 -12.51 -4.66
CA GLU A 93 10.54 -13.86 -5.25
C GLU A 93 9.54 -14.78 -4.54
N GLY A 94 8.70 -15.45 -5.33
CA GLY A 94 7.67 -16.35 -4.81
C GLY A 94 6.44 -15.68 -4.20
N ARG A 95 6.40 -14.35 -4.15
CA ARG A 95 5.25 -13.60 -3.63
C ARG A 95 4.23 -13.30 -4.73
N THR A 96 2.97 -13.20 -4.33
CA THR A 96 1.85 -12.89 -5.23
C THR A 96 2.01 -11.54 -5.95
N ASP A 97 2.62 -10.55 -5.30
CA ASP A 97 2.85 -9.23 -5.86
C ASP A 97 4.17 -9.08 -6.64
N SER A 98 4.89 -10.16 -6.89
CA SER A 98 6.13 -10.17 -7.67
C SER A 98 5.87 -9.95 -9.17
N ILE A 99 5.23 -8.85 -9.52
CA ILE A 99 4.79 -8.53 -10.88
C ILE A 99 5.77 -7.66 -11.66
N TYR A 100 6.83 -7.21 -11.03
CA TYR A 100 7.92 -6.47 -11.69
C TYR A 100 9.25 -7.22 -11.55
N SER A 101 10.11 -7.02 -12.54
CA SER A 101 11.51 -7.45 -12.53
C SER A 101 12.40 -6.26 -12.79
N PHE A 102 13.58 -6.24 -12.16
CA PHE A 102 14.58 -5.21 -12.40
C PHE A 102 15.54 -5.70 -13.48
N VAL A 103 15.42 -5.13 -14.67
CA VAL A 103 16.20 -5.54 -15.85
C VAL A 103 16.80 -4.32 -16.53
N GLY A 104 18.10 -4.34 -16.80
CA GLY A 104 18.78 -3.26 -17.51
C GLY A 104 18.66 -1.89 -16.84
N GLY A 105 18.64 -1.84 -15.49
CA GLY A 105 18.49 -0.61 -14.72
C GLY A 105 17.06 -0.07 -14.62
N LYS A 106 16.05 -0.84 -15.03
CA LYS A 106 14.65 -0.45 -15.02
C LYS A 106 13.74 -1.53 -14.43
N LEU A 107 12.65 -1.10 -13.79
CA LEU A 107 11.54 -1.98 -13.42
C LEU A 107 10.68 -2.24 -14.66
N VAL A 108 10.50 -3.51 -14.99
CA VAL A 108 9.72 -3.98 -16.14
C VAL A 108 8.62 -4.90 -15.63
N ARG A 109 7.39 -4.71 -16.13
CA ARG A 109 6.25 -5.59 -15.80
C ARG A 109 6.55 -7.03 -16.24
N ASN A 110 6.42 -7.95 -15.32
CA ASN A 110 6.62 -9.37 -15.57
C ASN A 110 5.28 -10.02 -15.96
N HIS A 111 5.14 -10.43 -17.22
CA HIS A 111 3.91 -10.99 -17.78
C HIS A 111 3.75 -12.51 -17.59
N HIS A 112 4.72 -13.19 -16.98
CA HIS A 112 4.69 -14.62 -16.76
C HIS A 112 4.02 -15.06 -15.46
N LEU A 113 3.45 -14.12 -14.71
CA LEU A 113 2.81 -14.41 -13.44
C LEU A 113 1.29 -14.53 -13.58
N TRP A 114 0.70 -15.29 -12.68
CA TRP A 114 -0.72 -15.66 -12.64
C TRP A 114 -1.71 -14.50 -12.79
N ASN A 115 -1.28 -13.28 -12.60
CA ASN A 115 -2.14 -12.09 -12.64
C ASN A 115 -1.91 -11.24 -13.89
N GLU A 116 -1.97 -11.88 -15.06
CA GLU A 116 -1.75 -11.23 -16.35
C GLU A 116 -2.78 -10.14 -16.69
N SER A 117 -3.94 -10.13 -16.03
CA SER A 117 -5.02 -9.17 -16.31
C SER A 117 -4.94 -7.87 -15.51
N VAL A 118 -4.09 -7.77 -14.51
CA VAL A 118 -3.95 -6.58 -13.65
C VAL A 118 -2.62 -5.86 -13.88
N HIS A 119 -2.66 -4.54 -13.84
CA HIS A 119 -1.49 -3.68 -14.04
C HIS A 119 -0.75 -3.96 -15.36
N VAL A 120 -1.51 -4.25 -16.42
CA VAL A 120 -0.95 -4.60 -17.74
C VAL A 120 -0.73 -3.39 -18.63
N ASP A 121 -1.45 -2.29 -18.41
CA ASP A 121 -1.28 -1.10 -19.24
C ASP A 121 -0.12 -0.21 -18.73
N GLU A 122 0.51 0.48 -19.66
CA GLU A 122 1.66 1.34 -19.40
C GLU A 122 1.34 2.44 -18.37
N LYS A 123 0.12 2.98 -18.36
CA LYS A 123 -0.27 4.02 -17.41
C LYS A 123 -0.34 3.49 -15.99
N GLN A 124 -0.83 2.26 -15.80
CA GLN A 124 -0.82 1.60 -14.49
C GLN A 124 0.61 1.35 -14.03
N ASN A 125 1.49 0.88 -14.92
CA ASN A 125 2.89 0.65 -14.60
C ASN A 125 3.61 1.95 -14.20
N ILE A 126 3.40 3.04 -14.92
CA ILE A 126 3.97 4.35 -14.56
C ILE A 126 3.47 4.82 -13.19
N ARG A 127 2.19 4.63 -12.88
CA ARG A 127 1.63 4.97 -11.56
C ARG A 127 2.23 4.13 -10.44
N ASP A 128 2.40 2.83 -10.66
CA ASP A 128 3.01 1.95 -9.68
C ASP A 128 4.46 2.36 -9.38
N ILE A 129 5.25 2.57 -10.43
CA ILE A 129 6.66 2.96 -10.32
C ILE A 129 6.81 4.35 -9.70
N ALA A 130 5.87 5.27 -9.94
CA ALA A 130 5.85 6.59 -9.32
C ALA A 130 5.73 6.54 -7.78
N GLY A 131 5.34 5.41 -7.20
CA GLY A 131 5.33 5.17 -5.76
C GLY A 131 6.70 5.05 -5.14
N GLU A 132 7.71 4.70 -5.91
CA GLU A 132 9.14 4.54 -5.57
C GLU A 132 9.43 3.59 -4.41
N TYR A 133 8.56 3.54 -3.41
CA TYR A 133 8.71 2.77 -2.18
C TYR A 133 7.72 1.62 -2.09
N VAL A 134 8.10 0.60 -1.32
CA VAL A 134 7.25 -0.49 -0.87
C VAL A 134 7.13 -0.40 0.65
N LEU A 135 5.90 -0.41 1.14
CA LEU A 135 5.61 -0.39 2.57
C LEU A 135 5.43 -1.84 3.04
N LEU A 136 6.14 -2.21 4.07
CA LEU A 136 6.18 -3.58 4.61
C LEU A 136 5.68 -3.60 6.05
N SER A 137 4.99 -4.68 6.41
CA SER A 137 4.53 -4.92 7.77
C SER A 137 4.67 -6.40 8.15
N GLU A 138 5.27 -6.64 9.31
CA GLU A 138 5.23 -7.93 10.01
C GLU A 138 4.25 -7.90 11.19
N ASP A 139 3.60 -6.75 11.41
CA ASP A 139 2.65 -6.48 12.49
C ASP A 139 1.33 -6.00 11.88
N PHE A 140 0.41 -6.94 11.61
CA PHE A 140 -0.84 -6.65 10.91
C PHE A 140 -1.96 -7.63 11.26
N ILE A 141 -3.18 -7.16 11.04
CA ILE A 141 -4.40 -7.98 10.98
C ILE A 141 -4.93 -7.88 9.54
N TYR A 142 -5.19 -9.02 8.91
CA TYR A 142 -5.77 -9.08 7.59
C TYR A 142 -6.93 -10.07 7.57
N LEU A 143 -8.13 -9.59 7.28
CA LEU A 143 -9.37 -10.39 7.31
C LEU A 143 -9.72 -11.00 5.95
N GLY A 144 -9.27 -10.42 4.85
CA GLY A 144 -9.56 -10.92 3.50
C GLY A 144 -11.05 -11.04 3.24
N LYS A 145 -11.51 -12.25 2.90
CA LYS A 145 -12.94 -12.55 2.65
C LYS A 145 -13.84 -12.33 3.86
N ASP A 146 -13.26 -12.33 5.06
CA ASP A 146 -14.00 -12.18 6.31
C ASP A 146 -14.05 -10.71 6.79
N ALA A 147 -13.80 -9.77 5.88
CA ALA A 147 -13.89 -8.33 6.14
C ALA A 147 -15.23 -7.97 6.79
N VAL A 148 -15.18 -7.21 7.89
CA VAL A 148 -16.34 -6.90 8.73
C VAL A 148 -16.68 -5.41 8.69
N PHE A 149 -17.97 -5.11 8.86
CA PHE A 149 -18.40 -3.74 9.08
C PHE A 149 -18.02 -3.30 10.49
N ASP A 150 -17.52 -2.08 10.60
CA ASP A 150 -17.13 -1.44 11.84
C ASP A 150 -17.58 0.02 11.81
N ASP A 151 -18.34 0.43 12.83
CA ASP A 151 -18.93 1.78 12.91
C ASP A 151 -17.87 2.88 13.03
N LEU A 152 -16.78 2.64 13.75
CA LEU A 152 -15.71 3.61 13.92
C LEU A 152 -14.93 3.76 12.62
N VAL A 153 -14.58 2.64 12.00
CA VAL A 153 -13.91 2.63 10.70
C VAL A 153 -14.77 3.33 9.63
N ASP A 154 -16.07 3.07 9.58
CA ASP A 154 -16.98 3.73 8.63
C ASP A 154 -17.03 5.23 8.84
N LYS A 155 -17.13 5.68 10.10
CA LYS A 155 -17.14 7.09 10.48
C LYS A 155 -15.89 7.86 9.99
N TYR A 156 -14.72 7.24 10.08
CA TYR A 156 -13.44 7.87 9.70
C TYR A 156 -12.96 7.50 8.30
N ASN A 157 -13.72 6.66 7.57
CA ASN A 157 -13.33 6.13 6.28
C ASN A 157 -12.99 7.20 5.23
N ALA A 158 -12.11 6.84 4.31
CA ALA A 158 -11.78 7.67 3.16
C ALA A 158 -12.88 7.58 2.09
N ARG A 159 -13.00 8.61 1.27
CA ARG A 159 -13.81 8.55 0.05
C ARG A 159 -13.09 7.69 -1.01
N PHE A 160 -13.82 7.29 -2.03
CA PHE A 160 -13.24 6.56 -3.15
C PHE A 160 -12.08 7.35 -3.78
N ARG A 161 -10.94 6.70 -3.98
CA ARG A 161 -9.67 7.27 -4.49
C ARG A 161 -9.00 8.30 -3.58
N GLU A 162 -9.50 8.50 -2.39
CA GLU A 162 -8.87 9.34 -1.37
C GLU A 162 -8.00 8.50 -0.44
N THR A 163 -6.99 9.11 0.15
CA THR A 163 -6.28 8.61 1.32
C THR A 163 -6.37 9.66 2.41
N LYS A 164 -7.06 9.37 3.48
CA LYS A 164 -7.12 10.21 4.67
C LYS A 164 -5.95 9.93 5.59
N LEU A 165 -5.48 10.98 6.24
CA LEU A 165 -4.45 10.90 7.26
C LEU A 165 -5.01 11.44 8.58
N TYR A 166 -4.92 10.63 9.62
CA TYR A 166 -5.17 11.01 11.01
C TYR A 166 -3.87 10.96 11.80
N LYS A 167 -3.73 11.80 12.83
CA LYS A 167 -2.51 11.92 13.66
C LYS A 167 -2.88 11.99 15.13
N GLY A 168 -1.98 11.49 15.99
CA GLY A 168 -2.10 11.55 17.45
C GLY A 168 -3.36 10.86 17.97
N GLU A 169 -4.05 11.46 18.91
CA GLU A 169 -5.18 10.86 19.65
C GLU A 169 -6.27 10.24 18.77
N VAL A 170 -6.61 10.87 17.64
CA VAL A 170 -7.62 10.30 16.71
C VAL A 170 -7.09 9.04 16.03
N ALA A 171 -5.81 9.03 15.67
CA ALA A 171 -5.19 7.84 15.08
C ALA A 171 -5.10 6.71 16.11
N GLU A 172 -4.71 7.02 17.33
CA GLU A 172 -4.64 6.07 18.46
C GLU A 172 -6.00 5.46 18.76
N LEU A 173 -7.04 6.28 18.87
CA LEU A 173 -8.41 5.81 19.10
C LEU A 173 -8.86 4.75 18.07
N ILE A 174 -8.57 4.97 16.78
CA ILE A 174 -8.99 4.05 15.71
C ILE A 174 -8.16 2.77 15.70
N VAL A 175 -6.89 2.86 16.03
CA VAL A 175 -5.96 1.71 16.01
C VAL A 175 -6.19 0.77 17.21
N GLU A 176 -6.59 1.30 18.38
CA GLU A 176 -6.80 0.53 19.61
C GLU A 176 -8.14 -0.23 19.66
N GLU A 177 -9.11 0.14 18.83
CA GLU A 177 -10.41 -0.52 18.75
C GLU A 177 -10.40 -1.77 17.84
#